data_bf6b8f02681ef94464284f68d3fe6934
#
_entry.id   bf6b8f02681ef94464284f68d3fe6934
#
_cell.length_a   1.000
_cell.length_b   1.000
_cell.length_c   1.000
_cell.angle_alpha   90.00
_cell.angle_beta   90.00
_cell.angle_gamma   90.00
#
_symmetry.space_group_name_H-M   'P 1'
#
loop_
_entity.id
_entity.type
_entity.pdbx_description
1 polymer ?
#
loop_
_entity_poly.entity_id
_entity_poly.type
_entity_poly.pdbx_seq_one_letter_code
_entity_poly.pdbx_strand_id
1 'polypeptide(L)'
;LSAKGIAHAEGEAVPESENGLMPDGAVIIAAITSCTNTSNPRNVVAAALLAKKANELGLTRKPWVKSSFAPGSKVAELYLQDANLLPELEKLGFGIVAFACTTCNGMSGALDPAIQQEIIDRDLYATAVLSGNRNFDGRIHPYAKQAFLASPPLVVAYAIAGTIRFDIEKDVLGVVNGKEIRLIDIWPSDEEIDAIVAKHVKPEQFRQIYIPMFNLDRSEKADSPLYNWRPMSTYIRRPPYWEGALAGERTLKGMRPLAILPDNITTDHLSPSNAILASSAAGEYLAKMGLPEEDFNSYATHRGDHLTAQRATFANPKLFNEMVKNDDGSTKQGSLARVEPEGQVMRMWEAIETYMNRKQPLIIIAGADYGQGSSRDWAAKGVRLAGVEAIVAEGFERIHRTNLIGMGVLPLEFKAGTTRITLGLDGTETYDVIGDISPRCDLTLVINKEGSQPLEVPVTCRLDTQAEVDTYKAGGVLQKFAQDFLKGCLLYTSDAADER
;
A
#
# COMPACT_ATOMS: atom_id res chain seq x y z
N LEU A 1 -12.52 20.31 4.65
CA LEU A 1 -13.86 20.87 4.45
C LEU A 1 -13.94 22.33 4.87
N SER A 2 -13.53 22.69 6.09
CA SER A 2 -13.50 24.08 6.57
C SER A 2 -12.66 25.01 5.69
N ALA A 3 -11.55 24.54 5.13
CA ALA A 3 -10.71 25.32 4.21
C ALA A 3 -11.41 25.65 2.88
N LYS A 4 -12.43 24.89 2.48
CA LYS A 4 -13.29 25.15 1.31
C LYS A 4 -14.59 25.90 1.68
N GLY A 5 -14.77 26.32 2.92
CA GLY A 5 -16.01 26.94 3.38
C GLY A 5 -17.20 25.96 3.50
N ILE A 6 -16.93 24.65 3.52
CA ILE A 6 -17.94 23.58 3.59
C ILE A 6 -18.11 23.16 5.06
N ALA A 7 -18.22 24.09 5.98
CA ALA A 7 -18.52 23.79 7.37
C ALA A 7 -20.02 23.56 7.55
N HIS A 8 -20.37 22.50 8.29
CA HIS A 8 -21.74 22.24 8.70
C HIS A 8 -22.03 23.01 10.00
N ALA A 9 -23.12 23.74 10.05
CA ALA A 9 -23.59 24.35 11.30
C ALA A 9 -24.30 23.28 12.14
N GLU A 10 -24.07 23.30 13.46
CA GLU A 10 -24.73 22.34 14.37
C GLU A 10 -26.26 22.44 14.23
N GLY A 11 -26.91 21.30 14.02
CA GLY A 11 -28.37 21.19 13.95
C GLY A 11 -29.02 21.49 12.59
N GLU A 12 -28.26 21.83 11.56
CA GLU A 12 -28.78 21.91 10.19
C GLU A 12 -28.88 20.52 9.56
N ALA A 13 -30.03 20.18 8.98
CA ALA A 13 -30.12 18.99 8.14
C ALA A 13 -29.16 19.12 6.97
N VAL A 14 -28.40 18.05 6.67
CA VAL A 14 -27.60 18.01 5.44
C VAL A 14 -28.58 18.25 4.28
N PRO A 15 -28.38 19.27 3.43
CA PRO A 15 -29.28 19.52 2.33
C PRO A 15 -29.38 18.22 1.50
N GLU A 16 -30.57 17.65 1.37
CA GLU A 16 -30.82 16.69 0.30
C GLU A 16 -30.42 17.41 -0.99
N SER A 17 -29.50 16.78 -1.74
CA SER A 17 -29.03 17.38 -2.98
C SER A 17 -30.24 17.70 -3.86
N GLU A 18 -30.47 18.97 -4.13
CA GLU A 18 -31.43 19.38 -5.15
C GLU A 18 -31.06 18.61 -6.43
N ASN A 19 -31.98 17.79 -6.95
CA ASN A 19 -31.82 16.94 -8.15
C ASN A 19 -30.97 15.66 -8.02
N GLY A 20 -30.78 15.06 -6.83
CA GLY A 20 -30.09 13.77 -6.68
C GLY A 20 -28.56 13.82 -6.87
N LEU A 21 -27.96 15.00 -6.89
CA LEU A 21 -26.52 15.21 -6.98
C LEU A 21 -25.83 14.97 -5.63
N MET A 22 -24.60 14.44 -5.65
CA MET A 22 -23.82 14.19 -4.43
C MET A 22 -23.44 15.50 -3.74
N PRO A 23 -23.51 15.55 -2.39
CA PRO A 23 -23.01 16.71 -1.65
C PRO A 23 -21.46 16.71 -1.60
N ASP A 24 -20.86 17.88 -1.42
CA ASP A 24 -19.46 17.93 -0.96
C ASP A 24 -19.33 17.26 0.40
N GLY A 25 -18.31 16.40 0.56
CA GLY A 25 -18.18 15.51 1.70
C GLY A 25 -18.96 14.20 1.55
N ALA A 26 -19.47 13.88 0.34
CA ALA A 26 -20.15 12.62 0.07
C ALA A 26 -19.26 11.43 0.42
N VAL A 27 -19.84 10.45 1.09
CA VAL A 27 -19.21 9.13 1.32
C VAL A 27 -19.44 8.29 0.07
N ILE A 28 -18.41 8.12 -0.75
CA ILE A 28 -18.51 7.31 -1.98
C ILE A 28 -18.13 5.85 -1.75
N ILE A 29 -17.40 5.56 -0.67
CA ILE A 29 -17.01 4.21 -0.26
C ILE A 29 -17.30 4.05 1.23
N ALA A 30 -18.06 3.01 1.59
CA ALA A 30 -18.26 2.55 2.95
C ALA A 30 -17.85 1.08 3.05
N ALA A 31 -16.77 0.77 3.74
CA ALA A 31 -16.20 -0.58 3.73
C ALA A 31 -15.94 -1.14 5.12
N ILE A 32 -16.53 -2.29 5.41
CA ILE A 32 -16.14 -3.12 6.55
C ILE A 32 -15.02 -4.04 6.04
N THR A 33 -13.78 -3.77 6.43
CA THR A 33 -12.59 -4.47 5.90
C THR A 33 -11.87 -5.26 6.99
N SER A 34 -11.15 -6.29 6.56
CA SER A 34 -10.40 -7.22 7.42
C SER A 34 -9.22 -6.54 8.11
N CYS A 35 -9.47 -5.94 9.25
CA CYS A 35 -8.45 -5.35 10.12
C CYS A 35 -8.75 -5.72 11.59
N THR A 36 -7.99 -5.18 12.53
CA THR A 36 -8.13 -5.46 13.97
C THR A 36 -9.57 -5.36 14.46
N ASN A 37 -10.34 -4.38 13.98
CA ASN A 37 -11.73 -4.18 14.39
C ASN A 37 -12.69 -5.28 13.92
N THR A 38 -12.44 -5.91 12.77
CA THR A 38 -13.30 -6.98 12.23
C THR A 38 -12.91 -8.38 12.70
N SER A 39 -11.76 -8.54 13.34
CA SER A 39 -11.39 -9.81 13.99
C SER A 39 -12.16 -10.04 15.30
N ASN A 40 -12.75 -8.99 15.89
CA ASN A 40 -13.62 -9.13 17.05
C ASN A 40 -15.07 -9.38 16.59
N PRO A 41 -15.67 -10.56 16.87
CA PRO A 41 -17.02 -10.88 16.46
C PRO A 41 -18.07 -9.88 16.95
N ARG A 42 -17.88 -9.27 18.12
CA ARG A 42 -18.79 -8.24 18.66
C ARG A 42 -18.98 -7.08 17.71
N ASN A 43 -17.90 -6.60 17.10
CA ASN A 43 -17.96 -5.46 16.18
C ASN A 43 -18.72 -5.77 14.89
N VAL A 44 -18.52 -6.97 14.35
CA VAL A 44 -19.20 -7.42 13.14
C VAL A 44 -20.68 -7.70 13.41
N VAL A 45 -20.99 -8.34 14.53
CA VAL A 45 -22.36 -8.59 15.00
C VAL A 45 -23.09 -7.27 15.26
N ALA A 46 -22.42 -6.29 15.89
CA ALA A 46 -22.99 -4.96 16.11
C ALA A 46 -23.36 -4.26 14.79
N ALA A 47 -22.48 -4.33 13.77
CA ALA A 47 -22.77 -3.79 12.45
C ALA A 47 -23.97 -4.47 11.79
N ALA A 48 -24.07 -5.79 11.89
CA ALA A 48 -25.14 -6.56 11.32
C ALA A 48 -26.49 -6.34 12.03
N LEU A 49 -26.47 -6.20 13.36
CA LEU A 49 -27.67 -5.83 14.14
C LEU A 49 -28.14 -4.40 13.84
N LEU A 50 -27.21 -3.45 13.68
CA LEU A 50 -27.52 -2.09 13.26
C LEU A 50 -28.15 -2.10 11.86
N ALA A 51 -27.60 -2.86 10.92
CA ALA A 51 -28.15 -3.03 9.59
C ALA A 51 -29.57 -3.64 9.63
N LYS A 52 -29.79 -4.64 10.48
CA LYS A 52 -31.11 -5.25 10.68
C LYS A 52 -32.13 -4.20 11.17
N LYS A 53 -31.82 -3.47 12.24
CA LYS A 53 -32.71 -2.42 12.78
C LYS A 53 -32.98 -1.31 11.76
N ALA A 54 -31.97 -0.91 10.99
CA ALA A 54 -32.12 0.06 9.91
C ALA A 54 -33.09 -0.45 8.83
N ASN A 55 -32.92 -1.70 8.38
CA ASN A 55 -33.81 -2.34 7.40
C ASN A 55 -35.26 -2.47 7.91
N GLU A 56 -35.45 -2.84 9.18
CA GLU A 56 -36.77 -2.94 9.81
C GLU A 56 -37.50 -1.60 9.85
N LEU A 57 -36.76 -0.50 9.98
CA LEU A 57 -37.29 0.87 9.93
C LEU A 57 -37.38 1.43 8.50
N GLY A 58 -36.92 0.70 7.49
CA GLY A 58 -36.99 1.13 6.07
C GLY A 58 -35.88 2.10 5.64
N LEU A 59 -34.81 2.21 6.42
CA LEU A 59 -33.62 2.97 6.03
C LEU A 59 -32.84 2.21 4.94
N THR A 60 -32.24 2.95 4.02
CA THR A 60 -31.36 2.43 2.98
C THR A 60 -30.06 3.24 2.92
N ARG A 61 -28.98 2.65 2.36
CA ARG A 61 -27.79 3.43 2.04
C ARG A 61 -28.07 4.41 0.92
N LYS A 62 -27.31 5.50 0.84
CA LYS A 62 -27.42 6.43 -0.29
C LYS A 62 -26.94 5.78 -1.59
N PRO A 63 -27.56 6.11 -2.73
CA PRO A 63 -27.29 5.44 -4.02
C PRO A 63 -25.87 5.62 -4.52
N TRP A 64 -25.19 6.70 -4.16
CA TRP A 64 -23.79 6.95 -4.54
C TRP A 64 -22.75 6.23 -3.66
N VAL A 65 -23.17 5.58 -2.56
CA VAL A 65 -22.27 4.87 -1.66
C VAL A 65 -22.01 3.46 -2.18
N LYS A 66 -20.77 3.16 -2.51
CA LYS A 66 -20.31 1.79 -2.76
C LYS A 66 -19.97 1.15 -1.42
N SER A 67 -20.80 0.24 -0.97
CA SER A 67 -20.57 -0.52 0.27
C SER A 67 -19.96 -1.89 0.00
N SER A 68 -19.16 -2.41 0.93
CA SER A 68 -18.57 -3.74 0.84
C SER A 68 -18.25 -4.32 2.22
N PHE A 69 -18.24 -5.66 2.30
CA PHE A 69 -17.82 -6.39 3.47
C PHE A 69 -16.70 -7.37 3.10
N ALA A 70 -15.57 -7.26 3.78
CA ALA A 70 -14.42 -8.15 3.61
C ALA A 70 -13.92 -8.62 4.97
N PRO A 71 -14.52 -9.67 5.55
CA PRO A 71 -14.10 -10.20 6.84
C PRO A 71 -12.73 -10.90 6.76
N GLY A 72 -12.03 -11.01 7.89
CA GLY A 72 -10.72 -11.65 7.98
C GLY A 72 -10.73 -13.17 7.83
N SER A 73 -11.91 -13.80 7.94
CA SER A 73 -12.06 -15.24 7.90
C SER A 73 -13.46 -15.65 7.42
N LYS A 74 -13.55 -16.79 6.74
CA LYS A 74 -14.82 -17.46 6.43
C LYS A 74 -15.63 -17.81 7.66
N VAL A 75 -15.03 -17.90 8.84
CA VAL A 75 -15.78 -18.11 10.10
C VAL A 75 -16.76 -16.97 10.35
N ALA A 76 -16.41 -15.72 9.97
CA ALA A 76 -17.32 -14.59 10.10
C ALA A 76 -18.60 -14.74 9.24
N GLU A 77 -18.46 -15.29 8.04
CA GLU A 77 -19.62 -15.66 7.20
C GLU A 77 -20.48 -16.69 7.91
N LEU A 78 -19.89 -17.76 8.46
CA LEU A 78 -20.63 -18.85 9.10
C LEU A 78 -21.45 -18.39 10.31
N TYR A 79 -20.84 -17.62 11.25
CA TYR A 79 -21.61 -17.18 12.42
C TYR A 79 -22.67 -16.12 12.08
N LEU A 80 -22.45 -15.29 11.06
CA LEU A 80 -23.46 -14.34 10.59
C LEU A 80 -24.62 -15.06 9.89
N GLN A 81 -24.34 -16.13 9.12
CA GLN A 81 -25.37 -16.98 8.53
C GLN A 81 -26.16 -17.72 9.61
N ASP A 82 -25.48 -18.35 10.60
CA ASP A 82 -26.13 -19.05 11.71
C ASP A 82 -27.03 -18.12 12.55
N ALA A 83 -26.63 -16.83 12.67
CA ALA A 83 -27.42 -15.79 13.33
C ALA A 83 -28.51 -15.16 12.42
N ASN A 84 -28.58 -15.53 11.15
CA ASN A 84 -29.45 -14.92 10.13
C ASN A 84 -29.25 -13.39 10.01
N LEU A 85 -28.01 -12.94 10.15
CA LEU A 85 -27.64 -11.51 10.09
C LEU A 85 -26.90 -11.13 8.80
N LEU A 86 -26.30 -12.07 8.07
CA LEU A 86 -25.62 -11.78 6.81
C LEU A 86 -26.56 -11.14 5.77
N PRO A 87 -27.80 -11.64 5.55
CA PRO A 87 -28.74 -11.01 4.62
C PRO A 87 -29.09 -9.57 4.98
N GLU A 88 -29.02 -9.19 6.24
CA GLU A 88 -29.31 -7.82 6.66
C GLU A 88 -28.22 -6.83 6.28
N LEU A 89 -26.95 -7.26 6.31
CA LEU A 89 -25.83 -6.49 5.76
C LEU A 89 -25.94 -6.37 4.23
N GLU A 90 -26.28 -7.46 3.54
CA GLU A 90 -26.40 -7.51 2.08
C GLU A 90 -27.52 -6.58 1.56
N LYS A 91 -28.64 -6.44 2.26
CA LYS A 91 -29.70 -5.48 1.93
C LYS A 91 -29.21 -4.03 1.89
N LEU A 92 -28.23 -3.67 2.72
CA LEU A 92 -27.57 -2.36 2.68
C LEU A 92 -26.34 -2.35 1.75
N GLY A 93 -26.15 -3.39 0.92
CA GLY A 93 -25.09 -3.50 -0.06
C GLY A 93 -23.74 -3.94 0.52
N PHE A 94 -23.67 -4.34 1.79
CA PHE A 94 -22.46 -4.90 2.41
C PHE A 94 -22.36 -6.41 2.13
N GLY A 95 -22.30 -6.79 0.86
CA GLY A 95 -21.99 -8.15 0.45
C GLY A 95 -20.55 -8.51 0.69
N ILE A 96 -20.25 -9.81 0.93
CA ILE A 96 -18.90 -10.31 1.06
C ILE A 96 -18.19 -10.28 -0.30
N VAL A 97 -17.14 -9.48 -0.41
CA VAL A 97 -16.35 -9.32 -1.65
C VAL A 97 -15.04 -10.11 -1.60
N ALA A 98 -14.50 -10.36 -0.42
CA ALA A 98 -13.29 -11.16 -0.21
C ALA A 98 -13.09 -11.44 1.29
N PHE A 99 -12.16 -12.33 1.61
CA PHE A 99 -11.68 -12.60 2.99
C PHE A 99 -10.26 -12.06 3.13
N ALA A 100 -10.10 -10.74 3.02
CA ALA A 100 -8.80 -10.08 2.99
C ALA A 100 -8.88 -8.59 3.30
N CYS A 101 -7.73 -7.93 3.45
CA CYS A 101 -7.61 -6.48 3.49
C CYS A 101 -7.81 -5.90 2.08
N THR A 102 -9.05 -5.64 1.68
CA THR A 102 -9.40 -5.11 0.35
C THR A 102 -9.31 -3.58 0.28
N THR A 103 -10.31 -2.88 0.75
CA THR A 103 -10.42 -1.41 0.66
C THR A 103 -9.25 -0.68 1.31
N CYS A 104 -8.75 -1.17 2.45
CA CYS A 104 -7.57 -0.61 3.12
C CYS A 104 -6.30 -0.63 2.22
N ASN A 105 -6.26 -1.48 1.20
CA ASN A 105 -5.19 -1.56 0.21
C ASN A 105 -5.56 -0.96 -1.15
N GLY A 106 -6.66 -0.19 -1.23
CA GLY A 106 -7.11 0.43 -2.47
C GLY A 106 -7.78 -0.52 -3.47
N MET A 107 -8.26 -1.68 -2.98
CA MET A 107 -8.95 -2.69 -3.81
C MET A 107 -10.48 -2.59 -3.69
N SER A 108 -11.01 -1.38 -3.67
CA SER A 108 -12.47 -1.15 -3.62
C SER A 108 -13.16 -1.39 -4.97
N GLY A 109 -12.39 -1.57 -6.03
CA GLY A 109 -12.88 -1.67 -7.40
C GLY A 109 -13.33 -0.31 -7.97
N ALA A 110 -13.72 -0.30 -9.23
CA ALA A 110 -14.20 0.91 -9.91
C ALA A 110 -15.49 1.45 -9.27
N LEU A 111 -15.66 2.76 -9.29
CA LEU A 111 -16.94 3.42 -8.98
C LEU A 111 -17.90 3.27 -10.16
N ASP A 112 -19.19 3.50 -9.92
CA ASP A 112 -20.14 3.70 -11.00
C ASP A 112 -19.65 4.86 -11.89
N PRO A 113 -19.65 4.70 -13.22
CA PRO A 113 -19.16 5.73 -14.15
C PRO A 113 -19.82 7.11 -13.98
N ALA A 114 -21.12 7.14 -13.68
CA ALA A 114 -21.84 8.40 -13.48
C ALA A 114 -21.39 9.11 -12.19
N ILE A 115 -21.16 8.34 -11.11
CA ILE A 115 -20.65 8.85 -9.84
C ILE A 115 -19.21 9.36 -10.03
N GLN A 116 -18.37 8.60 -10.72
CA GLN A 116 -17.00 9.01 -11.03
C GLN A 116 -16.97 10.31 -11.83
N GLN A 117 -17.80 10.42 -12.87
CA GLN A 117 -17.87 11.60 -13.73
C GLN A 117 -18.33 12.84 -12.95
N GLU A 118 -19.35 12.69 -12.09
CA GLU A 118 -19.83 13.80 -11.24
C GLU A 118 -18.74 14.32 -10.28
N ILE A 119 -17.92 13.41 -9.71
CA ILE A 119 -16.78 13.81 -8.85
C ILE A 119 -15.79 14.64 -9.65
N ILE A 120 -15.47 14.23 -10.88
CA ILE A 120 -14.51 14.92 -11.75
C ILE A 120 -15.07 16.30 -12.17
N ASP A 121 -16.28 16.35 -12.72
CA ASP A 121 -16.87 17.55 -13.30
C ASP A 121 -17.09 18.67 -12.27
N ARG A 122 -17.42 18.28 -11.05
CA ARG A 122 -17.71 19.21 -9.95
C ARG A 122 -16.53 19.41 -8.99
N ASP A 123 -15.39 18.74 -9.21
CA ASP A 123 -14.25 18.70 -8.27
C ASP A 123 -14.70 18.40 -6.84
N LEU A 124 -15.63 17.47 -6.67
CA LEU A 124 -16.26 17.15 -5.39
C LEU A 124 -15.24 16.69 -4.35
N TYR A 125 -15.48 17.08 -3.13
CA TYR A 125 -14.73 16.57 -1.97
C TYR A 125 -15.31 15.21 -1.53
N ALA A 126 -15.08 14.20 -2.35
CA ALA A 126 -15.54 12.84 -2.08
C ALA A 126 -14.66 12.15 -1.02
N THR A 127 -15.28 11.31 -0.19
CA THR A 127 -14.64 10.67 0.96
C THR A 127 -14.93 9.18 1.04
N ALA A 128 -14.13 8.47 1.84
CA ALA A 128 -14.35 7.08 2.19
C ALA A 128 -14.47 6.94 3.71
N VAL A 129 -15.30 6.02 4.17
CA VAL A 129 -15.40 5.60 5.58
C VAL A 129 -15.17 4.10 5.66
N LEU A 130 -14.21 3.65 6.46
CA LEU A 130 -13.83 2.23 6.51
C LEU A 130 -13.39 1.78 7.91
N SER A 131 -13.56 0.50 8.19
CA SER A 131 -13.09 -0.12 9.45
C SER A 131 -11.64 -0.60 9.38
N GLY A 132 -10.83 0.00 8.51
CA GLY A 132 -9.41 -0.27 8.38
C GLY A 132 -8.56 0.30 9.51
N ASN A 133 -7.23 0.23 9.39
CA ASN A 133 -6.32 0.80 10.36
C ASN A 133 -5.34 1.84 9.80
N ARG A 134 -5.45 2.23 8.54
CA ARG A 134 -4.66 3.30 7.88
C ARG A 134 -5.45 3.97 6.77
N ASN A 135 -5.32 5.29 6.65
CA ASN A 135 -6.11 6.13 5.75
C ASN A 135 -5.26 7.22 5.06
N PHE A 136 -4.13 6.83 4.46
CA PHE A 136 -3.32 7.79 3.70
C PHE A 136 -4.05 8.30 2.46
N ASP A 137 -3.81 9.55 2.13
CA ASP A 137 -4.34 10.21 0.94
C ASP A 137 -4.11 9.41 -0.34
N GLY A 138 -5.18 9.22 -1.15
CA GLY A 138 -5.13 8.50 -2.41
C GLY A 138 -4.96 6.99 -2.31
N ARG A 139 -4.77 6.44 -1.09
CA ARG A 139 -4.58 5.01 -0.90
C ARG A 139 -5.86 4.20 -1.05
N ILE A 140 -6.98 4.73 -0.54
CA ILE A 140 -8.25 3.98 -0.49
C ILE A 140 -8.89 3.93 -1.88
N HIS A 141 -8.94 5.07 -2.54
CA HIS A 141 -9.41 5.19 -3.92
C HIS A 141 -8.89 6.49 -4.54
N PRO A 142 -8.53 6.53 -5.84
CA PRO A 142 -8.01 7.73 -6.48
C PRO A 142 -8.93 8.95 -6.39
N TYR A 143 -10.23 8.72 -6.39
CA TYR A 143 -11.25 9.79 -6.31
C TYR A 143 -11.70 10.14 -4.89
N ALA A 144 -11.26 9.40 -3.86
CA ALA A 144 -11.51 9.76 -2.47
C ALA A 144 -10.40 10.69 -1.96
N LYS A 145 -10.74 11.97 -1.79
CA LYS A 145 -9.77 12.99 -1.30
C LYS A 145 -9.39 12.80 0.16
N GLN A 146 -10.26 12.16 0.95
CA GLN A 146 -9.97 11.75 2.34
C GLN A 146 -10.63 10.41 2.65
N ALA A 147 -10.11 9.75 3.70
CA ALA A 147 -10.70 8.55 4.25
C ALA A 147 -10.74 8.64 5.78
N PHE A 148 -11.80 8.14 6.37
CA PHE A 148 -12.04 8.16 7.80
C PHE A 148 -12.11 6.74 8.34
N LEU A 149 -11.44 6.50 9.47
CA LEU A 149 -11.50 5.24 10.18
C LEU A 149 -12.66 5.24 11.16
N ALA A 150 -13.49 4.22 11.09
CA ALA A 150 -14.66 4.06 11.96
C ALA A 150 -14.84 2.60 12.37
N SER A 151 -15.58 2.35 13.45
CA SER A 151 -15.99 0.99 13.81
C SER A 151 -16.96 0.42 12.75
N PRO A 152 -17.05 -0.91 12.58
CA PRO A 152 -17.97 -1.53 11.63
C PRO A 152 -19.41 -1.02 11.69
N PRO A 153 -20.07 -0.86 12.88
CA PRO A 153 -21.41 -0.30 12.93
C PRO A 153 -21.46 1.17 12.47
N LEU A 154 -20.45 1.98 12.77
CA LEU A 154 -20.41 3.36 12.26
C LEU A 154 -20.20 3.42 10.75
N VAL A 155 -19.46 2.48 10.16
CA VAL A 155 -19.36 2.38 8.68
C VAL A 155 -20.73 2.17 8.06
N VAL A 156 -21.58 1.32 8.64
CA VAL A 156 -22.96 1.12 8.19
C VAL A 156 -23.79 2.40 8.34
N ALA A 157 -23.66 3.07 9.50
CA ALA A 157 -24.37 4.34 9.74
C ALA A 157 -23.99 5.43 8.73
N TYR A 158 -22.71 5.59 8.42
CA TYR A 158 -22.23 6.56 7.43
C TYR A 158 -22.61 6.18 5.99
N ALA A 159 -22.82 4.91 5.68
CA ALA A 159 -23.39 4.50 4.39
C ALA A 159 -24.84 4.97 4.23
N ILE A 160 -25.62 4.95 5.32
CA ILE A 160 -27.00 5.45 5.36
C ILE A 160 -27.00 7.00 5.29
N ALA A 161 -26.15 7.67 6.08
CA ALA A 161 -26.02 9.13 6.06
C ALA A 161 -25.53 9.65 4.70
N GLY A 162 -24.59 8.92 4.05
CA GLY A 162 -24.06 9.23 2.72
C GLY A 162 -23.11 10.41 2.66
N THR A 163 -22.78 11.03 3.79
CA THR A 163 -21.89 12.21 3.88
C THR A 163 -21.18 12.25 5.22
N ILE A 164 -19.96 12.82 5.23
CA ILE A 164 -19.24 13.14 6.48
C ILE A 164 -19.67 14.47 7.10
N ARG A 165 -20.50 15.26 6.41
CA ARG A 165 -21.12 16.48 6.93
C ARG A 165 -22.36 16.11 7.72
N PHE A 166 -22.16 15.34 8.77
CA PHE A 166 -23.22 14.71 9.55
C PHE A 166 -22.73 14.51 10.98
N ASP A 167 -23.42 15.10 11.95
CA ASP A 167 -23.20 14.79 13.36
C ASP A 167 -23.92 13.48 13.68
N ILE A 168 -23.18 12.40 13.72
CA ILE A 168 -23.71 11.05 13.88
C ILE A 168 -24.50 10.85 15.17
N GLU A 169 -24.27 11.66 16.19
CA GLU A 169 -24.96 11.58 17.48
C GLU A 169 -26.26 12.39 17.50
N LYS A 170 -26.35 13.46 16.70
CA LYS A 170 -27.46 14.43 16.79
C LYS A 170 -28.36 14.46 15.57
N ASP A 171 -27.79 14.25 14.37
CA ASP A 171 -28.52 14.46 13.14
C ASP A 171 -29.46 13.28 12.82
N VAL A 172 -30.46 13.57 12.00
CA VAL A 172 -31.46 12.59 11.57
C VAL A 172 -30.89 11.76 10.41
N LEU A 173 -30.72 10.44 10.61
CA LEU A 173 -30.24 9.51 9.58
C LEU A 173 -31.21 9.39 8.40
N GLY A 174 -32.49 9.50 8.67
CA GLY A 174 -33.54 9.47 7.65
C GLY A 174 -34.91 9.67 8.23
N VAL A 175 -35.86 9.99 7.36
CA VAL A 175 -37.27 10.12 7.70
C VAL A 175 -38.06 9.06 6.95
N VAL A 176 -38.72 8.17 7.68
CA VAL A 176 -39.53 7.10 7.09
C VAL A 176 -40.98 7.20 7.62
N ASN A 177 -41.94 7.29 6.75
CA ASN A 177 -43.34 7.49 7.10
C ASN A 177 -43.60 8.66 8.05
N GLY A 178 -42.85 9.75 7.90
CA GLY A 178 -42.94 10.95 8.72
C GLY A 178 -42.28 10.87 10.10
N LYS A 179 -41.60 9.74 10.41
CA LYS A 179 -40.84 9.55 11.66
C LYS A 179 -39.36 9.79 11.39
N GLU A 180 -38.76 10.70 12.15
CA GLU A 180 -37.31 10.89 12.19
C GLU A 180 -36.65 9.68 12.87
N ILE A 181 -35.59 9.19 12.25
CA ILE A 181 -34.78 8.10 12.77
C ILE A 181 -33.34 8.60 12.96
N ARG A 182 -32.83 8.42 14.17
CA ARG A 182 -31.45 8.81 14.58
C ARG A 182 -30.63 7.55 14.85
N LEU A 183 -29.33 7.70 15.01
CA LEU A 183 -28.44 6.58 15.31
C LEU A 183 -28.85 5.81 16.57
N ILE A 184 -29.28 6.51 17.61
CA ILE A 184 -29.70 5.88 18.88
C ILE A 184 -30.89 4.93 18.71
N ASP A 185 -31.76 5.17 17.71
CA ASP A 185 -32.93 4.33 17.47
C ASP A 185 -32.58 2.96 16.86
N ILE A 186 -31.39 2.86 16.23
CA ILE A 186 -30.92 1.64 15.55
C ILE A 186 -29.64 1.07 16.19
N TRP A 187 -29.06 1.74 17.18
CA TRP A 187 -27.85 1.25 17.84
C TRP A 187 -28.17 0.00 18.69
N PRO A 188 -27.47 -1.13 18.46
CA PRO A 188 -27.71 -2.33 19.28
C PRO A 188 -27.13 -2.17 20.69
N SER A 189 -27.82 -2.76 21.68
CA SER A 189 -27.27 -2.81 23.04
C SER A 189 -26.15 -3.85 23.17
N ASP A 190 -25.34 -3.71 24.22
CA ASP A 190 -24.29 -4.69 24.52
C ASP A 190 -24.85 -6.08 24.81
N GLU A 191 -26.01 -6.13 25.48
CA GLU A 191 -26.71 -7.38 25.81
C GLU A 191 -27.20 -8.10 24.55
N GLU A 192 -27.74 -7.36 23.54
CA GLU A 192 -28.14 -7.93 22.26
C GLU A 192 -26.93 -8.51 21.52
N ILE A 193 -25.81 -7.78 21.49
CA ILE A 193 -24.57 -8.21 20.85
C ILE A 193 -24.03 -9.47 21.51
N ASP A 194 -23.92 -9.46 22.85
CA ASP A 194 -23.35 -10.56 23.61
C ASP A 194 -24.19 -11.83 23.51
N ALA A 195 -25.53 -11.71 23.51
CA ALA A 195 -26.42 -12.84 23.31
C ALA A 195 -26.21 -13.54 21.97
N ILE A 196 -26.03 -12.75 20.89
CA ILE A 196 -25.77 -13.29 19.54
C ILE A 196 -24.37 -13.94 19.50
N VAL A 197 -23.34 -13.28 20.02
CA VAL A 197 -21.96 -13.81 20.04
C VAL A 197 -21.91 -15.12 20.82
N ALA A 198 -22.48 -15.18 22.03
CA ALA A 198 -22.48 -16.39 22.87
C ALA A 198 -23.21 -17.57 22.21
N LYS A 199 -24.27 -17.30 21.46
CA LYS A 199 -25.08 -18.34 20.83
C LYS A 199 -24.52 -18.80 19.47
N HIS A 200 -23.95 -17.91 18.68
CA HIS A 200 -23.67 -18.15 17.26
C HIS A 200 -22.19 -18.22 16.89
N VAL A 201 -21.26 -17.74 17.74
CA VAL A 201 -19.82 -17.90 17.51
C VAL A 201 -19.34 -19.16 18.20
N LYS A 202 -19.09 -20.22 17.42
CA LYS A 202 -18.82 -21.57 17.93
C LYS A 202 -17.46 -22.10 17.50
N PRO A 203 -16.72 -22.84 18.36
CA PRO A 203 -15.43 -23.46 17.99
C PRO A 203 -15.53 -24.40 16.79
N GLU A 204 -16.69 -25.04 16.57
CA GLU A 204 -16.94 -25.96 15.47
C GLU A 204 -16.81 -25.28 14.10
N GLN A 205 -17.22 -24.02 13.98
CA GLN A 205 -17.10 -23.23 12.76
C GLN A 205 -15.63 -23.01 12.39
N PHE A 206 -14.76 -22.78 13.38
CA PHE A 206 -13.32 -22.68 13.16
C PHE A 206 -12.74 -24.02 12.68
N ARG A 207 -13.13 -25.13 13.28
CA ARG A 207 -12.70 -26.47 12.85
C ARG A 207 -13.18 -26.79 11.43
N GLN A 208 -14.41 -26.43 11.11
CA GLN A 208 -15.00 -26.63 9.78
C GLN A 208 -14.22 -25.91 8.69
N ILE A 209 -13.74 -24.70 8.95
CA ILE A 209 -12.99 -23.91 7.96
C ILE A 209 -11.52 -24.31 7.93
N TYR A 210 -10.86 -24.45 9.09
CA TYR A 210 -9.41 -24.56 9.11
C TYR A 210 -8.87 -26.00 9.02
N ILE A 211 -9.58 -27.01 9.55
CA ILE A 211 -9.09 -28.39 9.46
C ILE A 211 -8.94 -28.86 8.00
N PRO A 212 -9.90 -28.63 7.08
CA PRO A 212 -9.73 -29.03 5.69
C PRO A 212 -8.57 -28.32 4.98
N MET A 213 -8.25 -27.09 5.38
CA MET A 213 -7.13 -26.32 4.77
C MET A 213 -5.76 -26.95 5.07
N PHE A 214 -5.64 -27.70 6.17
CA PHE A 214 -4.40 -28.38 6.55
C PHE A 214 -4.38 -29.86 6.16
N ASN A 215 -5.54 -30.47 5.86
CA ASN A 215 -5.68 -31.81 5.36
C ASN A 215 -5.54 -31.85 3.82
N LEU A 216 -4.45 -31.27 3.32
CA LEU A 216 -4.14 -31.36 1.89
C LEU A 216 -3.84 -32.82 1.57
N ASP A 217 -4.61 -33.39 0.64
CA ASP A 217 -4.28 -34.68 0.06
C ASP A 217 -2.97 -34.53 -0.72
N ARG A 218 -1.88 -35.04 -0.16
CA ARG A 218 -0.56 -35.00 -0.79
C ARG A 218 -0.40 -36.09 -1.86
N SER A 219 -1.47 -36.77 -2.24
CA SER A 219 -1.44 -37.83 -3.27
C SER A 219 -1.21 -37.27 -4.69
N GLU A 220 -1.58 -36.00 -4.95
CA GLU A 220 -1.19 -35.31 -6.17
C GLU A 220 0.26 -34.80 -6.02
N LYS A 221 1.23 -35.69 -6.27
CA LYS A 221 2.61 -35.27 -6.48
C LYS A 221 2.64 -34.41 -7.75
N ALA A 222 3.15 -33.18 -7.64
CA ALA A 222 3.46 -32.42 -8.83
C ALA A 222 4.40 -33.28 -9.74
N ASP A 223 4.09 -33.39 -11.02
CA ASP A 223 4.89 -34.11 -12.01
C ASP A 223 6.33 -33.57 -12.11
N SER A 224 6.57 -32.38 -11.62
CA SER A 224 7.88 -31.73 -11.60
C SER A 224 8.10 -30.99 -10.27
N PRO A 225 9.33 -31.06 -9.70
CA PRO A 225 9.70 -30.21 -8.55
C PRO A 225 9.81 -28.72 -8.91
N LEU A 226 9.79 -28.40 -10.21
CA LEU A 226 9.91 -27.03 -10.71
C LEU A 226 8.53 -26.47 -11.07
N TYR A 227 8.26 -25.22 -10.66
CA TYR A 227 7.07 -24.50 -11.06
C TYR A 227 7.09 -24.20 -12.57
N ASN A 228 5.98 -24.44 -13.25
CA ASN A 228 5.84 -24.13 -14.67
C ASN A 228 5.50 -22.63 -14.87
N TRP A 229 6.54 -21.80 -14.96
CA TRP A 229 6.42 -20.36 -15.16
C TRP A 229 5.83 -20.03 -16.53
N ARG A 230 4.82 -19.16 -16.53
CA ARG A 230 4.18 -18.66 -17.77
C ARG A 230 4.71 -17.24 -18.06
N PRO A 231 5.54 -17.06 -19.11
CA PRO A 231 6.15 -15.75 -19.40
C PRO A 231 5.14 -14.62 -19.66
N MET A 232 3.94 -14.96 -20.14
CA MET A 232 2.89 -14.00 -20.45
C MET A 232 1.93 -13.72 -19.26
N SER A 233 2.15 -14.33 -18.11
CA SER A 233 1.32 -14.07 -16.93
C SER A 233 1.57 -12.66 -16.42
N THR A 234 0.49 -11.91 -16.17
CA THR A 234 0.51 -10.61 -15.47
C THR A 234 0.16 -10.76 -13.99
N TYR A 235 -0.12 -11.99 -13.54
CA TYR A 235 -0.46 -12.29 -12.14
C TYR A 235 0.73 -12.84 -11.35
N ILE A 236 1.47 -13.82 -11.94
CA ILE A 236 2.69 -14.38 -11.35
C ILE A 236 3.71 -14.67 -12.46
N ARG A 237 4.93 -14.21 -12.26
CA ARG A 237 6.03 -14.35 -13.21
C ARG A 237 7.31 -14.75 -12.49
N ARG A 238 8.19 -15.51 -13.19
CA ARG A 238 9.51 -15.85 -12.65
C ARG A 238 10.25 -14.57 -12.23
N PRO A 239 10.62 -14.44 -10.96
CA PRO A 239 11.28 -13.23 -10.47
C PRO A 239 12.74 -13.16 -10.94
N PRO A 240 13.28 -11.96 -11.21
CA PRO A 240 14.64 -11.78 -11.73
C PRO A 240 15.72 -11.84 -10.64
N TYR A 241 15.36 -11.96 -9.37
CA TYR A 241 16.30 -11.81 -8.24
C TYR A 241 17.36 -12.90 -8.18
N TRP A 242 17.06 -14.10 -8.69
CA TRP A 242 17.97 -15.24 -8.65
C TRP A 242 19.13 -15.11 -9.64
N GLU A 243 18.91 -14.44 -10.74
CA GLU A 243 19.92 -14.19 -11.75
C GLU A 243 20.97 -13.19 -11.25
N GLY A 244 20.54 -12.18 -10.47
CA GLY A 244 21.44 -11.25 -9.78
C GLY A 244 22.25 -11.85 -8.63
N ALA A 245 21.81 -12.98 -8.05
CA ALA A 245 22.53 -13.64 -6.97
C ALA A 245 23.90 -14.23 -7.41
N LEU A 246 24.03 -14.48 -8.70
CA LEU A 246 25.22 -15.05 -9.33
C LEU A 246 26.03 -14.02 -10.14
N ALA A 247 25.52 -12.81 -10.29
CA ALA A 247 26.17 -11.74 -11.06
C ALA A 247 27.05 -10.89 -10.15
N GLY A 248 28.30 -10.82 -10.45
CA GLY A 248 29.44 -10.07 -9.96
C GLY A 248 29.29 -8.90 -8.98
N GLU A 249 30.39 -8.26 -8.71
CA GLU A 249 30.48 -7.18 -7.71
C GLU A 249 29.57 -5.99 -8.00
N ARG A 250 28.83 -5.57 -6.99
CA ARG A 250 28.02 -4.35 -7.00
C ARG A 250 28.93 -3.15 -6.78
N THR A 251 28.61 -2.03 -7.40
CA THR A 251 29.42 -0.84 -7.25
C THR A 251 28.71 0.24 -6.44
N LEU A 252 29.42 0.80 -5.47
CA LEU A 252 29.00 2.00 -4.73
C LEU A 252 29.72 3.24 -5.24
N LYS A 253 30.14 3.25 -6.51
CA LYS A 253 30.89 4.36 -7.14
C LYS A 253 30.17 4.90 -8.36
N GLY A 254 30.30 6.21 -8.56
CA GLY A 254 29.69 6.91 -9.69
C GLY A 254 28.17 6.84 -9.70
N MET A 255 27.51 6.68 -8.55
CA MET A 255 26.06 6.60 -8.47
C MET A 255 25.42 7.94 -8.82
N ARG A 256 24.36 7.91 -9.65
CA ARG A 256 23.53 9.07 -9.92
C ARG A 256 22.29 9.07 -9.03
N PRO A 257 21.80 10.23 -8.55
CA PRO A 257 20.56 10.27 -7.78
C PRO A 257 19.36 10.02 -8.70
N LEU A 258 18.53 9.04 -8.32
CA LEU A 258 17.22 8.85 -8.94
C LEU A 258 16.21 9.85 -8.39
N ALA A 259 16.30 10.13 -7.09
CA ALA A 259 15.42 11.06 -6.39
C ALA A 259 16.12 11.68 -5.19
N ILE A 260 15.77 12.95 -4.93
CA ILE A 260 16.00 13.65 -3.67
C ILE A 260 14.62 13.89 -3.06
N LEU A 261 14.36 13.30 -1.91
CA LEU A 261 13.03 13.19 -1.34
C LEU A 261 12.90 13.97 -0.02
N PRO A 262 11.76 14.62 0.24
CA PRO A 262 11.51 15.31 1.49
C PRO A 262 11.37 14.35 2.67
N ASP A 263 11.08 14.91 3.85
CA ASP A 263 10.77 14.14 5.05
C ASP A 263 9.44 13.38 4.91
N ASN A 264 9.24 12.38 5.77
CA ASN A 264 7.98 11.62 5.89
C ASN A 264 7.55 10.88 4.61
N ILE A 265 8.49 10.39 3.84
CA ILE A 265 8.20 9.53 2.68
C ILE A 265 7.66 8.19 3.16
N THR A 266 6.43 7.89 2.78
CA THR A 266 5.75 6.64 3.14
C THR A 266 5.98 5.54 2.10
N THR A 267 5.76 4.29 2.48
CA THR A 267 5.81 3.15 1.55
C THR A 267 4.75 3.26 0.44
N ASP A 268 3.69 4.07 0.61
CA ASP A 268 2.74 4.37 -0.46
C ASP A 268 3.29 5.32 -1.53
N HIS A 269 4.21 6.20 -1.16
CA HIS A 269 4.98 6.99 -2.12
C HIS A 269 5.97 6.11 -2.90
N LEU A 270 6.60 5.15 -2.21
CA LEU A 270 7.63 4.28 -2.79
C LEU A 270 7.03 3.20 -3.70
N SER A 271 5.90 2.59 -3.29
CA SER A 271 5.25 1.50 -4.01
C SER A 271 3.76 1.48 -3.67
N PRO A 272 2.91 2.22 -4.40
CA PRO A 272 1.47 2.23 -4.19
C PRO A 272 0.87 0.84 -4.41
N SER A 273 -0.22 0.53 -3.72
CA SER A 273 -0.95 -0.75 -3.85
C SER A 273 -2.39 -0.57 -4.35
N ASN A 274 -2.82 0.66 -4.58
CA ASN A 274 -4.14 1.04 -5.05
C ASN A 274 -4.39 0.65 -6.52
N ALA A 275 -5.54 1.08 -7.05
CA ALA A 275 -5.94 0.85 -8.43
C ALA A 275 -4.89 1.34 -9.44
N ILE A 276 -4.72 0.56 -10.50
CA ILE A 276 -3.82 0.90 -11.62
C ILE A 276 -4.61 1.75 -12.61
N LEU A 277 -4.15 2.98 -12.84
CA LEU A 277 -4.74 3.87 -13.83
C LEU A 277 -4.23 3.52 -15.24
N ALA A 278 -5.10 3.61 -16.24
CA ALA A 278 -4.74 3.35 -17.64
C ALA A 278 -3.59 4.25 -18.13
N SER A 279 -3.52 5.51 -17.65
CA SER A 279 -2.46 6.47 -17.98
C SER A 279 -1.14 6.23 -17.24
N SER A 280 -1.08 5.28 -16.32
CA SER A 280 0.16 4.94 -15.62
C SER A 280 1.05 4.03 -16.45
N ALA A 281 2.37 4.03 -16.18
CA ALA A 281 3.31 3.12 -16.84
C ALA A 281 2.93 1.63 -16.68
N ALA A 282 2.33 1.26 -15.54
CA ALA A 282 1.82 -0.08 -15.32
C ALA A 282 0.55 -0.36 -16.14
N GLY A 283 -0.38 0.61 -16.23
CA GLY A 283 -1.57 0.48 -17.07
C GLY A 283 -1.23 0.32 -18.55
N GLU A 284 -0.34 1.16 -19.05
CA GLU A 284 0.18 1.03 -20.43
C GLU A 284 0.83 -0.33 -20.70
N TYR A 285 1.56 -0.86 -19.72
CA TYR A 285 2.14 -2.20 -19.80
C TYR A 285 1.07 -3.29 -19.84
N LEU A 286 0.07 -3.25 -18.94
CA LEU A 286 -1.01 -4.23 -18.89
C LEU A 286 -1.85 -4.21 -20.17
N ALA A 287 -2.13 -3.03 -20.71
CA ALA A 287 -2.80 -2.89 -22.01
C ALA A 287 -1.99 -3.54 -23.16
N LYS A 288 -0.66 -3.35 -23.18
CA LYS A 288 0.22 -4.04 -24.14
C LYS A 288 0.24 -5.56 -23.95
N MET A 289 0.00 -6.05 -22.75
CA MET A 289 -0.15 -7.48 -22.44
C MET A 289 -1.53 -8.03 -22.82
N GLY A 290 -2.44 -7.18 -23.31
CA GLY A 290 -3.77 -7.56 -23.79
C GLY A 290 -4.85 -7.59 -22.69
N LEU A 291 -4.61 -7.00 -21.51
CA LEU A 291 -5.65 -6.86 -20.49
C LEU A 291 -6.55 -5.65 -20.84
N PRO A 292 -7.89 -5.79 -20.75
CA PRO A 292 -8.79 -4.65 -20.80
C PRO A 292 -8.68 -3.84 -19.49
N GLU A 293 -9.04 -2.55 -19.54
CA GLU A 293 -8.86 -1.61 -18.42
C GLU A 293 -9.64 -2.06 -17.16
N GLU A 294 -10.82 -2.63 -17.32
CA GLU A 294 -11.66 -3.16 -16.23
C GLU A 294 -10.97 -4.29 -15.43
N ASP A 295 -9.98 -4.97 -16.02
CA ASP A 295 -9.22 -6.06 -15.41
C ASP A 295 -7.86 -5.62 -14.84
N PHE A 296 -7.51 -4.33 -14.93
CA PHE A 296 -6.24 -3.84 -14.38
C PHE A 296 -6.18 -3.98 -12.86
N ASN A 297 -7.31 -3.92 -12.18
CA ASN A 297 -7.40 -4.04 -10.74
C ASN A 297 -6.43 -3.10 -9.99
N SER A 298 -5.56 -3.65 -9.16
CA SER A 298 -4.63 -2.88 -8.35
C SER A 298 -3.20 -3.40 -8.43
N TYR A 299 -2.23 -2.58 -8.05
CA TYR A 299 -0.83 -3.01 -7.90
C TYR A 299 -0.68 -4.19 -6.94
N ALA A 300 -1.52 -4.25 -5.90
CA ALA A 300 -1.52 -5.38 -4.96
C ALA A 300 -1.91 -6.70 -5.63
N THR A 301 -2.81 -6.67 -6.63
CA THR A 301 -3.22 -7.86 -7.40
C THR A 301 -2.09 -8.37 -8.29
N HIS A 302 -1.31 -7.47 -8.88
CA HIS A 302 -0.22 -7.80 -9.80
C HIS A 302 1.18 -7.86 -9.15
N ARG A 303 1.26 -7.91 -7.82
CA ARG A 303 2.55 -7.95 -7.09
C ARG A 303 3.41 -9.18 -7.39
N GLY A 304 2.85 -10.24 -7.96
CA GLY A 304 3.58 -11.42 -8.44
C GLY A 304 4.14 -11.25 -9.86
N ASP A 305 3.75 -10.23 -10.59
CA ASP A 305 4.39 -9.80 -11.84
C ASP A 305 5.36 -8.65 -11.57
N HIS A 306 6.65 -8.97 -11.53
CA HIS A 306 7.67 -7.97 -11.25
C HIS A 306 7.72 -6.84 -12.30
N LEU A 307 7.26 -7.08 -13.52
CA LEU A 307 7.22 -6.04 -14.57
C LEU A 307 6.14 -4.99 -14.31
N THR A 308 4.99 -5.39 -13.75
CA THR A 308 3.98 -4.45 -13.24
C THR A 308 4.47 -3.77 -11.97
N ALA A 309 5.00 -4.54 -11.02
CA ALA A 309 5.36 -4.05 -9.70
C ALA A 309 6.56 -3.06 -9.72
N GLN A 310 7.55 -3.27 -10.60
CA GLN A 310 8.65 -2.31 -10.75
C GLN A 310 8.19 -0.98 -11.38
N ARG A 311 7.13 -0.98 -12.19
CA ARG A 311 6.50 0.23 -12.72
C ARG A 311 5.70 1.00 -11.67
N ALA A 312 5.42 0.36 -10.53
CA ALA A 312 4.86 1.03 -9.35
C ALA A 312 5.92 1.82 -8.56
N THR A 313 7.22 1.62 -8.81
CA THR A 313 8.30 2.29 -8.09
C THR A 313 8.19 3.80 -8.26
N PHE A 314 7.92 4.52 -7.16
CA PHE A 314 7.64 5.96 -7.13
C PHE A 314 6.50 6.41 -8.05
N ALA A 315 5.55 5.54 -8.38
CA ALA A 315 4.45 5.85 -9.29
C ALA A 315 3.35 6.72 -8.67
N ASN A 316 3.45 7.05 -7.39
CA ASN A 316 2.45 7.86 -6.70
C ASN A 316 2.45 9.30 -7.28
N PRO A 317 1.31 9.81 -7.80
CA PRO A 317 1.22 11.15 -8.36
C PRO A 317 1.38 12.27 -7.32
N LYS A 318 1.33 11.94 -6.03
CA LYS A 318 1.56 12.89 -4.93
C LYS A 318 3.04 12.99 -4.50
N LEU A 319 3.92 12.28 -5.16
CA LEU A 319 5.36 12.34 -4.88
C LEU A 319 5.91 13.74 -5.15
N PHE A 320 6.84 14.16 -4.33
CA PHE A 320 7.70 15.32 -4.56
C PHE A 320 9.15 14.82 -4.70
N ASN A 321 9.72 14.96 -5.89
CA ASN A 321 11.14 14.77 -6.13
C ASN A 321 11.80 16.15 -6.22
N GLU A 322 12.61 16.52 -5.24
CA GLU A 322 13.21 17.85 -5.11
C GLU A 322 14.16 18.20 -6.28
N MET A 323 14.55 17.19 -7.09
CA MET A 323 15.30 17.40 -8.34
C MET A 323 14.44 18.00 -9.47
N VAL A 324 13.11 17.97 -9.35
CA VAL A 324 12.18 18.44 -10.38
C VAL A 324 11.47 19.69 -9.89
N LYS A 325 11.68 20.80 -10.61
CA LYS A 325 11.19 22.12 -10.22
C LYS A 325 10.17 22.65 -11.24
N ASN A 326 9.25 23.47 -10.74
CA ASN A 326 8.42 24.35 -11.54
C ASN A 326 9.21 25.61 -11.94
N ASP A 327 8.66 26.40 -12.84
CA ASP A 327 9.29 27.65 -13.32
C ASP A 327 9.49 28.67 -12.20
N ASP A 328 8.71 28.62 -11.14
CA ASP A 328 8.82 29.48 -9.93
C ASP A 328 9.86 28.96 -8.92
N GLY A 329 10.54 27.84 -9.21
CA GLY A 329 11.53 27.22 -8.34
C GLY A 329 10.95 26.28 -7.27
N SER A 330 9.62 26.21 -7.12
CA SER A 330 8.98 25.24 -6.21
C SER A 330 9.17 23.81 -6.73
N THR A 331 9.10 22.82 -5.82
CA THR A 331 9.18 21.41 -6.22
C THR A 331 7.89 20.99 -6.92
N LYS A 332 8.03 20.38 -8.09
CA LYS A 332 6.90 19.90 -8.89
C LYS A 332 6.36 18.59 -8.31
N GLN A 333 5.05 18.52 -8.08
CA GLN A 333 4.40 17.30 -7.67
C GLN A 333 4.21 16.35 -8.84
N GLY A 334 4.42 15.05 -8.60
CA GLY A 334 4.19 14.00 -9.60
C GLY A 334 5.21 12.88 -9.51
N SER A 335 4.92 11.79 -10.20
CA SER A 335 5.85 10.67 -10.41
C SER A 335 6.88 11.04 -11.50
N LEU A 336 7.78 11.96 -11.17
CA LEU A 336 8.75 12.54 -12.10
C LEU A 336 10.18 12.39 -11.59
N ALA A 337 11.12 12.26 -12.51
CA ALA A 337 12.55 12.32 -12.23
C ALA A 337 13.28 13.14 -13.31
N ARG A 338 14.46 13.64 -12.94
CA ARG A 338 15.37 14.32 -13.85
C ARG A 338 16.54 13.40 -14.13
N VAL A 339 16.74 13.06 -15.41
CA VAL A 339 17.84 12.20 -15.85
C VAL A 339 19.08 13.03 -16.15
N GLU A 340 20.16 12.70 -15.48
CA GLU A 340 21.45 13.33 -15.62
C GLU A 340 22.39 12.49 -16.51
N PRO A 341 23.37 13.12 -17.26
CA PRO A 341 23.74 14.53 -17.19
C PRO A 341 22.90 15.46 -18.09
N GLU A 342 21.93 14.94 -18.84
CA GLU A 342 21.17 15.74 -19.83
C GLU A 342 20.17 16.70 -19.18
N GLY A 343 19.87 16.54 -17.89
CA GLY A 343 18.90 17.36 -17.16
C GLY A 343 17.44 17.17 -17.62
N GLN A 344 17.14 16.10 -18.37
CA GLN A 344 15.81 15.87 -18.93
C GLN A 344 14.83 15.37 -17.87
N VAL A 345 13.72 16.09 -17.71
CA VAL A 345 12.62 15.68 -16.84
C VAL A 345 11.66 14.75 -17.59
N MET A 346 11.35 13.61 -16.98
CA MET A 346 10.43 12.62 -17.54
C MET A 346 9.67 11.89 -16.44
N ARG A 347 8.71 11.03 -16.81
CA ARG A 347 8.04 10.15 -15.83
C ARG A 347 9.08 9.26 -15.13
N MET A 348 8.86 8.98 -13.87
CA MET A 348 9.78 8.18 -13.05
C MET A 348 10.16 6.84 -13.69
N TRP A 349 9.18 6.11 -14.25
CA TRP A 349 9.45 4.84 -14.91
C TRP A 349 10.39 4.98 -16.13
N GLU A 350 10.18 5.99 -16.95
CA GLU A 350 11.03 6.24 -18.13
C GLU A 350 12.47 6.61 -17.72
N ALA A 351 12.61 7.35 -16.62
CA ALA A 351 13.93 7.65 -16.05
C ALA A 351 14.62 6.37 -15.54
N ILE A 352 13.89 5.53 -14.81
CA ILE A 352 14.38 4.21 -14.34
C ILE A 352 14.83 3.37 -15.55
N GLU A 353 14.00 3.23 -16.57
CA GLU A 353 14.31 2.45 -17.78
C GLU A 353 15.54 3.01 -18.52
N THR A 354 15.66 4.33 -18.59
CA THR A 354 16.84 5.00 -19.16
C THR A 354 18.12 4.65 -18.41
N TYR A 355 18.11 4.74 -17.08
CA TYR A 355 19.27 4.38 -16.26
C TYR A 355 19.57 2.88 -16.27
N MET A 356 18.56 2.01 -16.29
CA MET A 356 18.73 0.57 -16.46
C MET A 356 19.45 0.23 -17.78
N ASN A 357 19.02 0.85 -18.89
CA ASN A 357 19.64 0.65 -20.22
C ASN A 357 21.11 1.12 -20.23
N ARG A 358 21.45 2.14 -19.46
CA ARG A 358 22.83 2.64 -19.29
C ARG A 358 23.64 1.80 -18.30
N LYS A 359 23.01 0.88 -17.57
CA LYS A 359 23.61 0.16 -16.44
C LYS A 359 24.20 1.11 -15.38
N GLN A 360 23.57 2.26 -15.20
CA GLN A 360 23.99 3.30 -14.28
C GLN A 360 23.60 2.93 -12.85
N PRO A 361 24.56 2.83 -11.92
CA PRO A 361 24.24 2.65 -10.50
C PRO A 361 23.57 3.89 -9.94
N LEU A 362 22.54 3.70 -9.09
CA LEU A 362 21.71 4.76 -8.57
C LEU A 362 21.80 4.87 -7.04
N ILE A 363 21.51 6.07 -6.55
CA ILE A 363 21.37 6.39 -5.14
C ILE A 363 20.06 7.16 -4.93
N ILE A 364 19.48 7.08 -3.74
CA ILE A 364 18.38 7.93 -3.29
C ILE A 364 18.87 8.72 -2.08
N ILE A 365 18.59 10.02 -2.09
CA ILE A 365 18.79 10.90 -0.94
C ILE A 365 17.43 11.24 -0.36
N ALA A 366 17.27 11.14 0.96
CA ALA A 366 15.98 11.37 1.60
C ALA A 366 16.11 12.14 2.93
N GLY A 367 15.02 12.73 3.35
CA GLY A 367 14.91 13.38 4.66
C GLY A 367 14.65 12.41 5.81
N ALA A 368 14.04 12.93 6.86
CA ALA A 368 13.70 12.17 8.05
C ALA A 368 12.53 11.20 7.82
N ASP A 369 12.48 10.15 8.63
CA ASP A 369 11.38 9.18 8.68
C ASP A 369 11.08 8.48 7.33
N TYR A 370 12.12 8.12 6.59
CA TYR A 370 11.99 7.46 5.30
C TYR A 370 11.41 6.05 5.43
N GLY A 371 10.35 5.77 4.69
CA GLY A 371 9.73 4.45 4.60
C GLY A 371 8.63 4.18 5.64
N GLN A 372 8.03 5.21 6.21
CA GLN A 372 6.89 5.08 7.12
C GLN A 372 5.70 4.36 6.47
N GLY A 373 4.77 3.92 7.30
CA GLY A 373 3.50 3.38 6.84
C GLY A 373 3.46 1.86 6.82
N SER A 374 2.84 1.27 5.80
CA SER A 374 2.70 -0.18 5.67
C SER A 374 4.04 -0.86 5.41
N SER A 375 4.28 -1.98 6.07
CA SER A 375 5.45 -2.82 5.80
C SER A 375 5.30 -3.52 4.45
N ARG A 376 5.88 -2.92 3.41
CA ARG A 376 5.88 -3.45 2.04
C ARG A 376 7.31 -3.71 1.59
N ASP A 377 7.60 -4.96 1.30
CA ASP A 377 8.90 -5.35 0.74
C ASP A 377 9.08 -4.80 -0.70
N TRP A 378 8.00 -4.63 -1.47
CA TRP A 378 8.06 -4.02 -2.80
C TRP A 378 8.60 -2.58 -2.80
N ALA A 379 8.43 -1.82 -1.72
CA ALA A 379 9.05 -0.51 -1.57
C ALA A 379 10.61 -0.58 -1.59
N ALA A 380 11.17 -1.70 -1.18
CA ALA A 380 12.61 -1.99 -1.25
C ALA A 380 12.99 -2.78 -2.52
N LYS A 381 12.15 -3.73 -2.98
CA LYS A 381 12.37 -4.48 -4.21
C LYS A 381 12.36 -3.58 -5.44
N GLY A 382 11.41 -2.65 -5.53
CA GLY A 382 11.27 -1.76 -6.66
C GLY A 382 12.51 -0.91 -6.87
N VAL A 383 13.03 -0.29 -5.81
CA VAL A 383 14.26 0.52 -5.90
C VAL A 383 15.47 -0.35 -6.23
N ARG A 384 15.55 -1.58 -5.69
CA ARG A 384 16.61 -2.52 -6.06
C ARG A 384 16.57 -2.89 -7.54
N LEU A 385 15.39 -3.18 -8.07
CA LEU A 385 15.21 -3.50 -9.49
C LEU A 385 15.48 -2.29 -10.40
N ALA A 386 15.31 -1.07 -9.91
CA ALA A 386 15.66 0.15 -10.61
C ALA A 386 17.17 0.41 -10.70
N GLY A 387 17.99 -0.36 -9.97
CA GLY A 387 19.45 -0.18 -9.93
C GLY A 387 19.95 0.69 -8.77
N VAL A 388 19.12 0.93 -7.75
CA VAL A 388 19.53 1.65 -6.54
C VAL A 388 20.42 0.76 -5.67
N GLU A 389 21.63 1.22 -5.40
CA GLU A 389 22.63 0.52 -4.60
C GLU A 389 22.65 0.98 -3.13
N ALA A 390 22.39 2.26 -2.89
CA ALA A 390 22.34 2.84 -1.56
C ALA A 390 21.23 3.88 -1.43
N ILE A 391 20.76 4.05 -0.19
CA ILE A 391 19.86 5.14 0.19
C ILE A 391 20.48 5.85 1.38
N VAL A 392 20.63 7.18 1.29
CA VAL A 392 21.10 8.02 2.38
C VAL A 392 19.93 8.86 2.87
N ALA A 393 19.57 8.71 4.14
CA ALA A 393 18.45 9.44 4.76
C ALA A 393 18.85 10.07 6.09
N GLU A 394 18.05 11.03 6.54
CA GLU A 394 18.21 11.59 7.89
C GLU A 394 17.69 10.63 8.97
N GLY A 395 16.85 9.66 8.60
CA GLY A 395 16.36 8.59 9.45
C GLY A 395 15.47 7.62 8.69
N PHE A 396 15.39 6.39 9.17
CA PHE A 396 14.61 5.31 8.55
C PHE A 396 13.53 4.79 9.47
N GLU A 397 12.36 4.46 8.91
CA GLU A 397 11.43 3.58 9.59
C GLU A 397 12.05 2.16 9.70
N ARG A 398 11.92 1.57 10.88
CA ARG A 398 12.60 0.33 11.26
C ARG A 398 12.35 -0.85 10.31
N ILE A 399 11.09 -1.07 9.94
CA ILE A 399 10.72 -2.21 9.09
C ILE A 399 11.24 -2.00 7.66
N HIS A 400 11.11 -0.77 7.14
CA HIS A 400 11.59 -0.45 5.80
C HIS A 400 13.11 -0.57 5.68
N ARG A 401 13.87 -0.11 6.69
CA ARG A 401 15.32 -0.32 6.78
C ARG A 401 15.67 -1.81 6.66
N THR A 402 14.97 -2.66 7.41
CA THR A 402 15.18 -4.12 7.35
C THR A 402 14.85 -4.69 5.96
N ASN A 403 13.79 -4.20 5.33
CA ASN A 403 13.44 -4.62 3.96
C ASN A 403 14.49 -4.20 2.93
N LEU A 404 15.07 -3.01 3.06
CA LEU A 404 16.19 -2.57 2.20
C LEU A 404 17.38 -3.53 2.28
N ILE A 405 17.78 -3.91 3.50
CA ILE A 405 18.86 -4.88 3.74
C ILE A 405 18.50 -6.24 3.13
N GLY A 406 17.27 -6.70 3.34
CA GLY A 406 16.78 -7.95 2.79
C GLY A 406 16.76 -8.00 1.26
N MET A 407 16.65 -6.85 0.61
CA MET A 407 16.76 -6.70 -0.85
C MET A 407 18.18 -6.34 -1.32
N GLY A 408 19.14 -6.21 -0.41
CA GLY A 408 20.52 -5.89 -0.72
C GLY A 408 20.74 -4.41 -1.10
N VAL A 409 19.95 -3.48 -0.61
CA VAL A 409 20.17 -2.03 -0.73
C VAL A 409 20.82 -1.54 0.55
N LEU A 410 21.89 -0.72 0.44
CA LEU A 410 22.65 -0.21 1.59
C LEU A 410 21.93 1.00 2.22
N PRO A 411 21.40 0.88 3.44
CA PRO A 411 20.86 2.04 4.17
C PRO A 411 21.99 2.79 4.89
N LEU A 412 22.09 4.10 4.62
CA LEU A 412 23.06 5.02 5.21
C LEU A 412 22.31 6.17 5.88
N GLU A 413 22.82 6.64 7.01
CA GLU A 413 22.19 7.72 7.76
C GLU A 413 23.14 8.91 7.89
N PHE A 414 22.63 10.09 7.60
CA PHE A 414 23.38 11.33 7.83
C PHE A 414 23.68 11.53 9.32
N LYS A 415 24.83 12.14 9.61
CA LYS A 415 25.14 12.58 10.98
C LYS A 415 24.25 13.75 11.38
N ALA A 416 24.02 13.89 12.68
CA ALA A 416 23.22 14.99 13.23
C ALA A 416 23.69 16.36 12.69
N GLY A 417 22.74 17.16 12.20
CA GLY A 417 22.99 18.47 11.61
C GLY A 417 23.41 18.46 10.12
N THR A 418 23.59 17.27 9.53
CA THR A 418 23.86 17.13 8.10
C THR A 418 22.57 16.65 7.41
N THR A 419 22.12 17.39 6.41
CA THR A 419 20.91 17.10 5.66
C THR A 419 21.12 17.36 4.17
N ARG A 420 20.24 16.86 3.31
CA ARG A 420 20.24 17.18 1.88
C ARG A 420 20.22 18.71 1.64
N ILE A 421 19.52 19.45 2.53
CA ILE A 421 19.38 20.91 2.44
C ILE A 421 20.68 21.61 2.83
N THR A 422 21.30 21.22 3.96
CA THR A 422 22.57 21.84 4.42
C THR A 422 23.72 21.56 3.47
N LEU A 423 23.65 20.45 2.71
CA LEU A 423 24.63 20.10 1.68
C LEU A 423 24.34 20.79 0.33
N GLY A 424 23.18 21.42 0.17
CA GLY A 424 22.79 22.09 -1.08
C GLY A 424 22.69 21.15 -2.28
N LEU A 425 22.19 19.93 -2.06
CA LEU A 425 22.08 18.92 -3.10
C LEU A 425 20.96 19.30 -4.10
N ASP A 426 21.25 19.23 -5.39
CA ASP A 426 20.31 19.57 -6.45
C ASP A 426 20.09 18.44 -7.49
N GLY A 427 20.84 17.34 -7.34
CA GLY A 427 20.71 16.15 -8.18
C GLY A 427 21.67 16.09 -9.37
N THR A 428 22.51 17.10 -9.56
CA THR A 428 23.54 17.08 -10.63
C THR A 428 24.79 16.28 -10.20
N GLU A 429 24.93 15.98 -8.93
CA GLU A 429 26.05 15.32 -8.32
C GLU A 429 26.16 13.84 -8.74
N THR A 430 27.37 13.27 -8.58
CA THR A 430 27.59 11.83 -8.48
C THR A 430 28.11 11.47 -7.09
N TYR A 431 27.88 10.24 -6.69
CA TYR A 431 28.16 9.80 -5.33
C TYR A 431 28.99 8.54 -5.31
N ASP A 432 29.99 8.52 -4.41
CA ASP A 432 30.73 7.31 -4.07
C ASP A 432 30.58 7.03 -2.56
N VAL A 433 30.53 5.76 -2.17
CA VAL A 433 30.59 5.35 -0.77
C VAL A 433 31.89 4.59 -0.55
N ILE A 434 32.70 5.08 0.41
CA ILE A 434 34.04 4.57 0.70
C ILE A 434 34.11 4.11 2.16
N GLY A 435 34.79 3.00 2.40
CA GLY A 435 35.06 2.41 3.72
C GLY A 435 34.66 0.94 3.78
N ASP A 436 35.12 0.28 4.83
CA ASP A 436 34.85 -1.14 5.07
C ASP A 436 33.49 -1.32 5.78
N ILE A 437 32.60 -2.07 5.18
CA ILE A 437 31.27 -2.30 5.71
C ILE A 437 31.33 -3.30 6.87
N SER A 438 31.00 -2.79 8.05
CA SER A 438 30.81 -3.54 9.30
C SER A 438 29.60 -2.99 10.08
N PRO A 439 29.13 -3.66 11.14
CA PRO A 439 27.97 -3.21 11.89
C PRO A 439 28.12 -1.78 12.42
N ARG A 440 27.17 -0.89 12.05
CA ARG A 440 27.09 0.51 12.50
C ARG A 440 28.36 1.33 12.32
N CYS A 441 29.24 0.93 11.39
CA CYS A 441 30.45 1.68 11.08
C CYS A 441 30.15 3.05 10.46
N ASP A 442 31.14 3.92 10.55
CA ASP A 442 31.14 5.15 9.77
C ASP A 442 31.74 4.88 8.39
N LEU A 443 31.06 5.36 7.36
CA LEU A 443 31.51 5.35 5.98
C LEU A 443 31.63 6.79 5.49
N THR A 444 32.33 7.00 4.40
CA THR A 444 32.45 8.30 3.76
C THR A 444 31.61 8.33 2.49
N LEU A 445 30.64 9.24 2.44
CA LEU A 445 29.92 9.60 1.24
C LEU A 445 30.70 10.71 0.54
N VAL A 446 31.25 10.41 -0.61
CA VAL A 446 31.94 11.40 -1.45
C VAL A 446 30.95 11.94 -2.47
N ILE A 447 30.74 13.25 -2.44
CA ILE A 447 29.82 13.98 -3.31
C ILE A 447 30.66 14.74 -4.34
N ASN A 448 30.49 14.35 -5.61
CA ASN A 448 31.22 14.94 -6.72
C ASN A 448 30.29 15.84 -7.52
N LYS A 449 30.60 17.12 -7.62
CA LYS A 449 29.88 18.11 -8.41
C LYS A 449 30.83 18.74 -9.43
N GLU A 450 30.38 18.83 -10.68
CA GLU A 450 31.17 19.40 -11.74
C GLU A 450 31.65 20.82 -11.40
N GLY A 451 32.95 21.09 -11.62
CA GLY A 451 33.57 22.38 -11.29
C GLY A 451 33.86 22.63 -9.80
N SER A 452 33.60 21.65 -8.92
CA SER A 452 33.88 21.75 -7.49
C SER A 452 34.85 20.67 -7.02
N GLN A 453 35.51 20.89 -5.87
CA GLN A 453 36.27 19.83 -5.21
C GLN A 453 35.30 18.82 -4.61
N PRO A 454 35.64 17.52 -4.62
CA PRO A 454 34.83 16.50 -3.95
C PRO A 454 34.59 16.84 -2.48
N LEU A 455 33.34 16.70 -2.04
CA LEU A 455 32.94 16.89 -0.65
C LEU A 455 32.83 15.53 0.05
N GLU A 456 33.60 15.33 1.11
CA GLU A 456 33.55 14.13 1.91
C GLU A 456 32.60 14.32 3.11
N VAL A 457 31.59 13.48 3.23
CA VAL A 457 30.55 13.56 4.26
C VAL A 457 30.52 12.24 5.04
N PRO A 458 30.74 12.25 6.38
CA PRO A 458 30.62 11.05 7.18
C PRO A 458 29.14 10.62 7.29
N VAL A 459 28.88 9.32 7.06
CA VAL A 459 27.56 8.72 7.19
C VAL A 459 27.64 7.45 8.02
N THR A 460 26.58 7.11 8.74
CA THR A 460 26.49 5.87 9.52
C THR A 460 25.90 4.76 8.68
N CYS A 461 26.59 3.63 8.58
CA CYS A 461 26.07 2.40 7.99
C CYS A 461 24.98 1.82 8.91
N ARG A 462 23.74 1.70 8.38
CA ARG A 462 22.60 1.20 9.15
C ARG A 462 22.37 -0.31 8.94
N LEU A 463 23.46 -1.05 8.83
CA LEU A 463 23.52 -2.48 9.10
C LEU A 463 23.89 -2.63 10.59
N ASP A 464 22.92 -2.99 11.41
CA ASP A 464 23.08 -2.88 12.88
C ASP A 464 23.73 -4.14 13.50
N THR A 465 23.74 -5.27 12.76
CA THR A 465 24.29 -6.55 13.21
C THR A 465 25.18 -7.21 12.15
N GLN A 466 26.03 -8.15 12.56
CA GLN A 466 26.85 -8.92 11.62
C GLN A 466 25.98 -9.74 10.65
N ALA A 467 24.87 -10.28 11.12
CA ALA A 467 23.91 -11.02 10.27
C ALA A 467 23.33 -10.15 9.16
N GLU A 468 23.06 -8.86 9.43
CA GLU A 468 22.62 -7.90 8.41
C GLU A 468 23.75 -7.58 7.40
N VAL A 469 24.98 -7.45 7.86
CA VAL A 469 26.15 -7.28 6.98
C VAL A 469 26.31 -8.47 6.05
N ASP A 470 26.21 -9.69 6.58
CA ASP A 470 26.32 -10.92 5.79
C ASP A 470 25.18 -11.04 4.76
N THR A 471 23.97 -10.66 5.16
CA THR A 471 22.80 -10.62 4.26
C THR A 471 23.00 -9.60 3.14
N TYR A 472 23.45 -8.40 3.47
CA TYR A 472 23.74 -7.37 2.47
C TYR A 472 24.85 -7.80 1.49
N LYS A 473 25.97 -8.32 2.02
CA LYS A 473 27.10 -8.79 1.20
C LYS A 473 26.74 -9.96 0.29
N ALA A 474 25.80 -10.81 0.71
CA ALA A 474 25.25 -11.87 -0.13
C ALA A 474 24.35 -11.36 -1.27
N GLY A 475 23.94 -10.08 -1.24
CA GLY A 475 23.02 -9.49 -2.20
C GLY A 475 21.55 -9.48 -1.78
N GLY A 476 21.23 -9.93 -0.58
CA GLY A 476 19.90 -9.97 0.01
C GLY A 476 19.59 -11.30 0.70
N VAL A 477 18.43 -11.37 1.34
CA VAL A 477 18.04 -12.53 2.15
C VAL A 477 17.84 -13.81 1.31
N LEU A 478 17.24 -13.69 0.12
CA LEU A 478 17.02 -14.84 -0.77
C LEU A 478 18.34 -15.35 -1.33
N GLN A 479 19.23 -14.46 -1.72
CA GLN A 479 20.56 -14.78 -2.22
C GLN A 479 21.40 -15.46 -1.14
N LYS A 480 21.39 -14.94 0.08
CA LYS A 480 22.04 -15.55 1.22
C LYS A 480 21.53 -16.98 1.47
N PHE A 481 20.20 -17.13 1.51
CA PHE A 481 19.56 -18.44 1.70
C PHE A 481 20.01 -19.44 0.63
N ALA A 482 19.99 -19.04 -0.66
CA ALA A 482 20.42 -19.90 -1.75
C ALA A 482 21.89 -20.30 -1.65
N GLN A 483 22.78 -19.35 -1.31
CA GLN A 483 24.20 -19.61 -1.12
C GLN A 483 24.47 -20.58 0.06
N ASP A 484 23.78 -20.36 1.18
CA ASP A 484 23.92 -21.20 2.37
C ASP A 484 23.39 -22.63 2.09
N PHE A 485 22.27 -22.76 1.38
CA PHE A 485 21.72 -24.04 0.97
C PHE A 485 22.69 -24.81 0.04
N LEU A 486 23.24 -24.14 -0.97
CA LEU A 486 24.18 -24.75 -1.90
C LEU A 486 25.47 -25.20 -1.19
N LYS A 487 26.00 -24.43 -0.23
CA LYS A 487 27.16 -24.83 0.58
C LYS A 487 26.85 -26.09 1.40
N GLY A 488 25.67 -26.16 2.04
CA GLY A 488 25.24 -27.33 2.80
C GLY A 488 25.09 -28.59 1.91
N CYS A 489 24.58 -28.44 0.71
CA CYS A 489 24.50 -29.56 -0.26
C CYS A 489 25.87 -30.06 -0.73
N LEU A 490 26.81 -29.13 -0.94
CA LEU A 490 28.18 -29.50 -1.37
C LEU A 490 28.97 -30.23 -0.27
N LEU A 491 28.80 -29.87 0.99
CA LEU A 491 29.41 -30.58 2.13
C LEU A 491 28.87 -32.02 2.23
N TYR A 492 27.57 -32.23 2.02
CA TYR A 492 26.97 -33.54 2.07
C TYR A 492 27.45 -34.47 0.92
N THR A 493 27.75 -33.92 -0.26
CA THR A 493 28.27 -34.66 -1.40
C THR A 493 29.77 -34.97 -1.28
N SER A 494 30.57 -34.17 -0.56
CA SER A 494 32.00 -34.46 -0.31
C SER A 494 32.18 -35.57 0.70
N ASP A 495 31.41 -35.62 1.78
CA ASP A 495 31.47 -36.69 2.78
C ASP A 495 31.03 -38.05 2.23
N ALA A 496 30.08 -38.07 1.27
CA ALA A 496 29.64 -39.29 0.61
C ALA A 496 30.66 -39.85 -0.42
N ALA A 497 31.63 -39.05 -0.83
CA ALA A 497 32.71 -39.48 -1.73
C ALA A 497 33.90 -40.08 -0.98
N ASP A 498 34.10 -39.79 0.28
CA ASP A 498 35.19 -40.32 1.12
C ASP A 498 34.83 -41.69 1.78
N GLU A 499 33.55 -42.10 1.73
CA GLU A 499 33.10 -43.42 2.24
C GLU A 499 33.05 -44.54 1.18
N ARG A 500 33.71 -44.39 0.02
CA ARG A 500 33.79 -45.45 -0.99
C ARG A 500 35.19 -45.95 -1.25
#